data_ef82fcdcbcb5cf1fa2ee8fc0089ca91e
#
_entry.id   ef82fcdcbcb5cf1fa2ee8fc0089ca91e
#
_cell.length_a   1.000
_cell.length_b   1.000
_cell.length_c   1.000
_cell.angle_alpha   90.00
_cell.angle_beta   90.00
_cell.angle_gamma   90.00
#
_symmetry.space_group_name_H-M   'P 1'
#
loop_
_entity.id
_entity.type
_entity.pdbx_description
1 polymer ?
#
loop_
_entity_poly.entity_id
_entity_poly.type
_entity_poly.pdbx_seq_one_letter_code
_entity_poly.pdbx_strand_id
1 'polypeptide(L)'
;MHDCDITLKSLLTESVDFILRRMGQNDSVARWLNVELPKVQNQRVDLLAELASGRLLHVELQSTNDPKMPLRMLDYGVGILRTRGVFPLQLVIYVGNGPLRMANRLQTEGLTYEYSLIDIRNIDGEALLESPLISDNLMAVLTNLDDSVSAIRRIMMRIATVVSSK
;
A
#
# COMPACT_ATOMS: atom_id res chain seq x y z
N MET A 1 -39.51 5.23 11.11
CA MET A 1 -38.40 4.43 10.54
C MET A 1 -37.31 4.08 11.56
N HIS A 2 -37.20 4.82 12.67
CA HIS A 2 -36.24 4.56 13.76
C HIS A 2 -36.60 3.33 14.62
N ASP A 3 -37.90 3.13 14.88
CA ASP A 3 -38.37 2.05 15.78
C ASP A 3 -38.22 0.65 15.14
N CYS A 4 -38.35 0.52 13.83
CA CYS A 4 -38.13 -0.73 13.11
C CYS A 4 -36.66 -1.20 13.15
N ASP A 5 -35.72 -0.24 13.13
CA ASP A 5 -34.27 -0.52 13.17
C ASP A 5 -33.86 -1.05 14.55
N ILE A 6 -34.40 -0.50 15.62
CA ILE A 6 -34.16 -0.95 17.00
C ILE A 6 -34.69 -2.34 17.21
N THR A 7 -35.91 -2.64 16.75
CA THR A 7 -36.54 -3.96 16.90
C THR A 7 -35.78 -5.03 16.11
N LEU A 8 -35.35 -4.72 14.88
CA LEU A 8 -34.59 -5.64 14.05
C LEU A 8 -33.21 -5.94 14.64
N LYS A 9 -32.52 -4.92 15.17
CA LYS A 9 -31.25 -5.12 15.86
C LYS A 9 -31.38 -5.99 17.10
N SER A 10 -32.44 -5.81 17.90
CA SER A 10 -32.71 -6.67 19.05
C SER A 10 -32.92 -8.11 18.65
N LEU A 11 -33.73 -8.38 17.64
CA LEU A 11 -33.98 -9.73 17.13
C LEU A 11 -32.71 -10.39 16.58
N LEU A 12 -31.89 -9.64 15.85
CA LEU A 12 -30.60 -10.14 15.35
C LEU A 12 -29.64 -10.47 16.49
N THR A 13 -29.62 -9.63 17.53
CA THR A 13 -28.79 -9.86 18.72
C THR A 13 -29.12 -11.19 19.39
N GLU A 14 -30.40 -11.56 19.46
CA GLU A 14 -30.84 -12.81 20.06
C GLU A 14 -30.66 -14.04 19.14
N SER A 15 -30.70 -13.84 17.82
CA SER A 15 -30.67 -14.90 16.83
C SER A 15 -29.29 -15.20 16.24
N VAL A 16 -28.28 -14.40 16.53
CA VAL A 16 -26.97 -14.48 15.86
C VAL A 16 -26.28 -15.83 16.04
N ASP A 17 -26.39 -16.45 17.22
CA ASP A 17 -25.79 -17.77 17.47
C ASP A 17 -26.41 -18.87 16.63
N PHE A 18 -27.72 -18.77 16.31
CA PHE A 18 -28.38 -19.67 15.38
C PHE A 18 -27.84 -19.47 13.97
N ILE A 19 -27.63 -18.22 13.54
CA ILE A 19 -27.09 -17.87 12.23
C ILE A 19 -25.64 -18.38 12.10
N LEU A 20 -24.80 -18.17 13.12
CA LEU A 20 -23.42 -18.65 13.16
C LEU A 20 -23.36 -20.18 12.95
N ARG A 21 -24.16 -20.93 13.67
CA ARG A 21 -24.25 -22.40 13.49
C ARG A 21 -24.66 -22.78 12.07
N ARG A 22 -25.61 -22.06 11.45
CA ARG A 22 -25.99 -22.27 10.05
C ARG A 22 -24.90 -21.99 9.04
N MET A 23 -23.99 -21.06 9.37
CA MET A 23 -22.79 -20.76 8.59
C MET A 23 -21.64 -21.76 8.85
N GLY A 24 -21.86 -22.80 9.66
CA GLY A 24 -20.83 -23.78 10.01
C GLY A 24 -19.84 -23.29 11.07
N GLN A 25 -20.14 -22.18 11.75
CA GLN A 25 -19.33 -21.68 12.85
C GLN A 25 -19.78 -22.31 14.16
N ASN A 26 -18.87 -23.00 14.86
CA ASN A 26 -19.11 -23.61 16.18
C ASN A 26 -18.72 -22.65 17.31
N ASP A 27 -19.11 -21.39 17.19
CA ASP A 27 -18.82 -20.35 18.16
C ASP A 27 -20.09 -19.60 18.54
N SER A 28 -20.05 -18.83 19.62
CA SER A 28 -21.16 -18.02 20.10
C SER A 28 -20.67 -16.64 20.56
N VAL A 29 -21.58 -15.67 20.54
CA VAL A 29 -21.28 -14.31 20.98
C VAL A 29 -21.13 -14.26 22.48
N ALA A 30 -19.91 -13.98 22.99
CA ALA A 30 -19.65 -13.79 24.40
C ALA A 30 -20.10 -12.41 24.89
N ARG A 31 -19.95 -11.38 24.08
CA ARG A 31 -20.42 -10.01 24.37
C ARG A 31 -20.49 -9.16 23.12
N TRP A 32 -21.43 -8.25 23.07
CA TRP A 32 -21.49 -7.20 22.07
C TRP A 32 -20.53 -6.05 22.42
N LEU A 33 -19.86 -5.53 21.40
CA LEU A 33 -18.92 -4.41 21.53
C LEU A 33 -19.52 -3.18 20.85
N ASN A 34 -19.58 -2.07 21.59
CA ASN A 34 -19.88 -0.77 20.99
C ASN A 34 -18.56 -0.16 20.51
N VAL A 35 -18.32 -0.18 19.21
CA VAL A 35 -17.07 0.31 18.61
C VAL A 35 -17.39 1.47 17.67
N GLU A 36 -16.90 2.66 18.01
CA GLU A 36 -16.81 3.77 17.09
C GLU A 36 -15.55 3.61 16.26
N LEU A 37 -15.70 3.28 14.97
CA LEU A 37 -14.56 3.24 14.06
C LEU A 37 -14.08 4.68 13.82
N PRO A 38 -12.79 4.97 14.03
CA PRO A 38 -12.26 6.29 13.69
C PRO A 38 -12.55 6.55 12.22
N LYS A 39 -13.21 7.66 11.93
CA LYS A 39 -13.32 8.13 10.56
C LYS A 39 -11.89 8.38 10.10
N VAL A 40 -11.43 7.60 9.13
CA VAL A 40 -10.16 7.84 8.44
C VAL A 40 -10.34 9.14 7.63
N GLN A 41 -10.32 10.28 8.34
CA GLN A 41 -10.29 11.59 7.72
C GLN A 41 -8.82 11.94 7.49
N ASN A 42 -8.48 12.22 6.22
CA ASN A 42 -7.19 12.73 5.75
C ASN A 42 -6.03 11.72 5.61
N GLN A 43 -6.30 10.46 5.26
CA GLN A 43 -5.23 9.65 4.69
C GLN A 43 -4.94 10.15 3.27
N ARG A 44 -3.79 10.76 3.10
CA ARG A 44 -3.28 11.15 1.79
C ARG A 44 -2.37 10.03 1.31
N VAL A 45 -2.69 9.46 0.16
CA VAL A 45 -1.80 8.52 -0.53
C VAL A 45 -0.64 9.29 -1.16
N ASP A 46 0.56 8.72 -1.16
CA ASP A 46 1.72 9.39 -1.73
C ASP A 46 1.53 9.57 -3.24
N LEU A 47 1.24 8.50 -3.95
CA LEU A 47 1.03 8.52 -5.40
C LEU A 47 -0.12 7.59 -5.81
N LEU A 48 -1.02 8.09 -6.65
CA LEU A 48 -2.07 7.30 -7.30
C LEU A 48 -2.07 7.60 -8.79
N ALA A 49 -1.93 6.58 -9.62
CA ALA A 49 -1.89 6.70 -11.07
C ALA A 49 -2.90 5.76 -11.74
N GLU A 50 -3.31 6.12 -12.94
CA GLU A 50 -4.01 5.23 -13.86
C GLU A 50 -3.00 4.70 -14.87
N LEU A 51 -2.94 3.38 -15.02
CA LEU A 51 -2.10 2.70 -15.99
C LEU A 51 -2.74 2.74 -17.38
N ALA A 52 -1.95 2.55 -18.44
CA ALA A 52 -2.44 2.49 -19.82
C ALA A 52 -3.52 1.40 -20.03
N SER A 53 -3.56 0.39 -19.17
CA SER A 53 -4.61 -0.65 -19.15
C SER A 53 -5.91 -0.22 -18.47
N GLY A 54 -6.00 1.01 -17.95
CA GLY A 54 -7.12 1.49 -17.12
C GLY A 54 -7.09 1.03 -15.67
N ARG A 55 -6.09 0.24 -15.26
CA ARG A 55 -5.93 -0.18 -13.85
C ARG A 55 -5.36 0.95 -13.01
N LEU A 56 -5.75 1.03 -11.75
CA LEU A 56 -5.14 1.98 -10.80
C LEU A 56 -3.89 1.38 -10.17
N LEU A 57 -2.86 2.20 -10.02
CA LEU A 57 -1.63 1.91 -9.29
C LEU A 57 -1.49 2.90 -8.14
N HIS A 58 -1.39 2.38 -6.92
CA HIS A 58 -1.07 3.13 -5.71
C HIS A 58 0.37 2.81 -5.29
N VAL A 59 1.20 3.83 -5.11
CA VAL A 59 2.60 3.69 -4.68
C VAL A 59 2.81 4.48 -3.39
N GLU A 60 3.44 3.84 -2.40
CA GLU A 60 3.89 4.44 -1.14
C GLU A 60 5.40 4.36 -1.01
N LEU A 61 6.03 5.43 -0.54
CA LEU A 61 7.45 5.48 -0.23
C LEU A 61 7.68 5.35 1.28
N GLN A 62 8.54 4.42 1.68
CA GLN A 62 8.83 4.14 3.08
C GLN A 62 10.32 4.18 3.37
N SER A 63 10.76 5.05 4.30
CA SER A 63 12.15 5.13 4.76
C SER A 63 12.42 4.36 6.05
N THR A 64 11.37 3.91 6.75
CA THR A 64 11.46 3.16 8.01
C THR A 64 10.60 1.92 7.96
N ASN A 65 10.96 0.89 8.74
CA ASN A 65 10.13 -0.30 8.86
C ASN A 65 8.88 -0.01 9.72
N ASP A 66 7.70 -0.18 9.12
CA ASP A 66 6.42 -0.03 9.80
C ASP A 66 5.72 -1.39 9.92
N PRO A 67 5.58 -1.98 11.12
CA PRO A 67 4.92 -3.27 11.29
C PRO A 67 3.42 -3.23 10.98
N LYS A 68 2.81 -2.03 10.92
CA LYS A 68 1.40 -1.82 10.56
C LYS A 68 1.19 -1.59 9.06
N MET A 69 2.26 -1.62 8.27
CA MET A 69 2.19 -1.33 6.83
C MET A 69 1.16 -2.18 6.08
N PRO A 70 1.01 -3.50 6.32
CA PRO A 70 -0.02 -4.28 5.64
C PRO A 70 -1.44 -3.78 5.91
N LEU A 71 -1.75 -3.40 7.16
CA LEU A 71 -3.06 -2.86 7.51
C LEU A 71 -3.28 -1.48 6.86
N ARG A 72 -2.25 -0.63 6.89
CA ARG A 72 -2.31 0.71 6.29
C ARG A 72 -2.53 0.66 4.78
N MET A 73 -1.84 -0.24 4.09
CA MET A 73 -2.04 -0.44 2.65
C MET A 73 -3.44 -0.96 2.31
N LEU A 74 -3.98 -1.86 3.13
CA LEU A 74 -5.36 -2.32 2.97
C LEU A 74 -6.36 -1.16 3.15
N ASP A 75 -6.19 -0.34 4.18
CA ASP A 75 -7.04 0.83 4.43
C ASP A 75 -7.02 1.81 3.25
N TYR A 76 -5.85 2.09 2.69
CA TYR A 76 -5.71 2.90 1.48
C TYR A 76 -6.42 2.28 0.27
N GLY A 77 -6.22 0.97 0.06
CA GLY A 77 -6.88 0.24 -1.03
C GLY A 77 -8.41 0.30 -0.94
N VAL A 78 -8.96 0.12 0.27
CA VAL A 78 -10.40 0.25 0.53
C VAL A 78 -10.89 1.69 0.32
N GLY A 79 -10.11 2.69 0.75
CA GLY A 79 -10.40 4.10 0.51
C GLY A 79 -10.46 4.44 -0.99
N ILE A 80 -9.50 3.95 -1.77
CA ILE A 80 -9.46 4.12 -3.22
C ILE A 80 -10.65 3.38 -3.88
N LEU A 81 -10.93 2.15 -3.47
CA LEU A 81 -12.09 1.38 -3.96
C LEU A 81 -13.42 2.15 -3.73
N ARG A 82 -13.60 2.73 -2.55
CA ARG A 82 -14.81 3.52 -2.22
C ARG A 82 -14.96 4.76 -3.10
N THR A 83 -13.86 5.40 -3.48
CA THR A 83 -13.88 6.67 -4.23
C THR A 83 -13.82 6.48 -5.73
N ARG A 84 -13.18 5.40 -6.21
CA ARG A 84 -12.93 5.13 -7.62
C ARG A 84 -13.65 3.89 -8.17
N GLY A 85 -14.28 3.09 -7.30
CA GLY A 85 -15.00 1.87 -7.69
C GLY A 85 -14.09 0.68 -8.03
N VAL A 86 -12.76 0.85 -7.99
CA VAL A 86 -11.78 -0.18 -8.37
C VAL A 86 -10.70 -0.27 -7.29
N PHE A 87 -10.33 -1.50 -6.91
CA PHE A 87 -9.21 -1.73 -6.00
C PHE A 87 -7.89 -1.59 -6.77
N PRO A 88 -6.91 -0.79 -6.29
CA PRO A 88 -5.68 -0.53 -7.02
C PRO A 88 -4.69 -1.72 -6.92
N LEU A 89 -3.78 -1.80 -7.89
CA LEU A 89 -2.48 -2.42 -7.64
C LEU A 89 -1.75 -1.58 -6.59
N GLN A 90 -1.08 -2.24 -5.64
CA GLN A 90 -0.40 -1.52 -4.57
C GLN A 90 1.07 -1.93 -4.49
N LEU A 91 1.92 -0.92 -4.41
CA LEU A 91 3.37 -1.04 -4.34
C LEU A 91 3.91 -0.16 -3.20
N VAL A 92 4.70 -0.75 -2.33
CA VAL A 92 5.54 -0.03 -1.38
C VAL A 92 6.99 -0.12 -1.83
N ILE A 93 7.66 1.03 -1.93
CA ILE A 93 9.09 1.11 -2.22
C ILE A 93 9.79 1.53 -0.93
N TYR A 94 10.61 0.62 -0.40
CA TYR A 94 11.44 0.92 0.75
C TYR A 94 12.74 1.57 0.31
N VAL A 95 12.99 2.78 0.82
CA VAL A 95 14.16 3.62 0.52
C VAL A 95 15.03 3.86 1.77
N GLY A 96 14.81 3.09 2.84
CA GLY A 96 15.56 3.25 4.08
C GLY A 96 16.96 2.67 4.05
N ASN A 97 17.84 3.18 4.91
CA ASN A 97 19.24 2.73 5.00
C ASN A 97 19.39 1.37 5.72
N GLY A 98 18.44 1.01 6.59
CA GLY A 98 18.45 -0.26 7.32
C GLY A 98 17.90 -1.43 6.49
N PRO A 99 18.04 -2.68 6.97
CA PRO A 99 17.45 -3.84 6.30
C PRO A 99 15.92 -3.75 6.30
N LEU A 100 15.32 -4.10 5.16
CA LEU A 100 13.86 -4.23 5.04
C LEU A 100 13.36 -5.37 5.92
N ARG A 101 12.39 -5.08 6.80
CA ARG A 101 11.77 -6.04 7.73
C ARG A 101 10.25 -5.96 7.76
N MET A 102 9.65 -5.12 6.91
CA MET A 102 8.20 -5.03 6.79
C MET A 102 7.63 -6.29 6.15
N ALA A 103 6.47 -6.72 6.62
CA ALA A 103 5.69 -7.73 5.92
C ALA A 103 4.94 -7.08 4.74
N ASN A 104 4.72 -7.85 3.68
CA ASN A 104 3.91 -7.45 2.53
C ASN A 104 2.55 -8.17 2.50
N ARG A 105 2.20 -8.84 3.60
CA ARG A 105 1.00 -9.67 3.72
C ARG A 105 0.32 -9.43 5.07
N LEU A 106 -1.02 -9.35 5.03
CA LEU A 106 -1.90 -9.43 6.18
C LEU A 106 -2.72 -10.70 6.04
N GLN A 107 -2.67 -11.55 7.06
CA GLN A 107 -3.45 -12.78 7.08
C GLN A 107 -4.14 -12.95 8.42
N THR A 108 -5.45 -13.14 8.36
CA THR A 108 -6.33 -13.49 9.48
C THR A 108 -7.26 -14.62 9.04
N GLU A 109 -8.12 -15.13 9.91
CA GLU A 109 -9.05 -16.20 9.60
C GLU A 109 -9.98 -15.88 8.41
N GLY A 110 -10.40 -14.65 8.24
CA GLY A 110 -11.35 -14.24 7.19
C GLY A 110 -10.76 -13.36 6.09
N LEU A 111 -9.44 -13.07 6.14
CA LEU A 111 -8.81 -12.11 5.23
C LEU A 111 -7.39 -12.53 4.88
N THR A 112 -7.13 -12.63 3.59
CA THR A 112 -5.77 -12.66 3.04
C THR A 112 -5.61 -11.47 2.11
N TYR A 113 -4.63 -10.63 2.41
CA TYR A 113 -4.32 -9.44 1.62
C TYR A 113 -2.81 -9.35 1.41
N GLU A 114 -2.39 -9.05 0.18
CA GLU A 114 -0.99 -8.89 -0.22
C GLU A 114 -0.83 -7.66 -1.11
N TYR A 115 0.35 -7.05 -1.02
CA TYR A 115 0.79 -5.97 -1.89
C TYR A 115 2.25 -6.18 -2.29
N SER A 116 2.70 -5.49 -3.34
CA SER A 116 4.10 -5.53 -3.76
C SER A 116 4.96 -4.69 -2.82
N LEU A 117 6.06 -5.27 -2.34
CA LEU A 117 7.03 -4.58 -1.49
C LEU A 117 8.42 -4.75 -2.09
N ILE A 118 9.07 -3.66 -2.40
CA ILE A 118 10.38 -3.63 -3.06
C ILE A 118 11.35 -2.84 -2.19
N ASP A 119 12.52 -3.38 -1.93
CA ASP A 119 13.66 -2.62 -1.46
C ASP A 119 14.35 -2.00 -2.68
N ILE A 120 14.46 -0.67 -2.72
CA ILE A 120 15.05 0.06 -3.85
C ILE A 120 16.47 -0.43 -4.17
N ARG A 121 17.20 -0.91 -3.15
CA ARG A 121 18.57 -1.42 -3.29
C ARG A 121 18.66 -2.72 -4.09
N ASN A 122 17.54 -3.44 -4.26
CA ASN A 122 17.47 -4.67 -5.06
C ASN A 122 17.13 -4.38 -6.53
N ILE A 123 16.92 -3.13 -6.90
CA ILE A 123 16.74 -2.73 -8.30
C ILE A 123 18.13 -2.59 -8.95
N ASP A 124 18.22 -3.02 -10.20
CA ASP A 124 19.44 -2.89 -11.00
C ASP A 124 19.72 -1.40 -11.28
N GLY A 125 20.65 -0.85 -10.51
CA GLY A 125 21.03 0.57 -10.62
C GLY A 125 21.76 0.90 -11.92
N GLU A 126 22.56 -0.03 -12.47
CA GLU A 126 23.24 0.18 -13.74
C GLU A 126 22.23 0.27 -14.90
N ALA A 127 21.24 -0.60 -14.92
CA ALA A 127 20.15 -0.50 -15.91
C ALA A 127 19.39 0.82 -15.82
N LEU A 128 19.17 1.35 -14.59
CA LEU A 128 18.60 2.69 -14.41
C LEU A 128 19.53 3.81 -14.91
N LEU A 129 20.85 3.68 -14.74
CA LEU A 129 21.83 4.65 -15.25
C LEU A 129 21.89 4.67 -16.78
N GLU A 130 21.61 3.55 -17.44
CA GLU A 130 21.60 3.46 -18.90
C GLU A 130 20.29 3.96 -19.52
N SER A 131 19.25 4.13 -18.72
CA SER A 131 17.96 4.64 -19.20
C SER A 131 18.08 6.01 -19.87
N PRO A 132 17.34 6.29 -20.94
CA PRO A 132 17.30 7.62 -21.56
C PRO A 132 16.65 8.69 -20.67
N LEU A 133 15.94 8.32 -19.61
CA LEU A 133 15.25 9.23 -18.71
C LEU A 133 16.15 9.66 -17.56
N ILE A 134 16.29 10.97 -17.35
CA ILE A 134 17.06 11.53 -16.23
C ILE A 134 16.47 11.12 -14.89
N SER A 135 15.13 10.99 -14.78
CA SER A 135 14.45 10.51 -13.58
C SER A 135 14.91 9.12 -13.15
N ASP A 136 15.08 8.21 -14.11
CA ASP A 136 15.59 6.86 -13.85
C ASP A 136 17.03 6.91 -13.36
N ASN A 137 17.86 7.75 -14.00
CA ASN A 137 19.25 7.94 -13.58
C ASN A 137 19.34 8.52 -12.14
N LEU A 138 18.44 9.43 -11.75
CA LEU A 138 18.38 9.94 -10.39
C LEU A 138 17.93 8.84 -9.39
N MET A 139 17.00 7.98 -9.78
CA MET A 139 16.57 6.84 -8.96
C MET A 139 17.70 5.84 -8.73
N ALA A 140 18.63 5.68 -9.68
CA ALA A 140 19.78 4.81 -9.54
C ALA A 140 20.65 5.13 -8.31
N VAL A 141 20.71 6.40 -7.89
CA VAL A 141 21.47 6.83 -6.70
C VAL A 141 20.94 6.18 -5.40
N LEU A 142 19.68 5.77 -5.38
CA LEU A 142 19.07 5.11 -4.23
C LEU A 142 19.30 3.58 -4.22
N THR A 143 19.83 3.03 -5.29
CA THR A 143 20.13 1.60 -5.41
C THR A 143 21.52 1.26 -4.89
N ASN A 144 21.87 -0.02 -4.87
CA ASN A 144 23.24 -0.46 -4.60
C ASN A 144 24.07 -0.37 -5.89
N LEU A 145 24.84 0.71 -6.01
CA LEU A 145 25.79 0.90 -7.09
C LEU A 145 27.20 0.59 -6.60
N ASP A 146 27.98 -0.15 -7.39
CA ASP A 146 29.37 -0.48 -7.08
C ASP A 146 30.26 0.76 -6.98
N ASP A 147 30.02 1.76 -7.84
CA ASP A 147 30.69 3.05 -7.84
C ASP A 147 29.68 4.20 -7.92
N SER A 148 29.12 4.56 -6.76
CA SER A 148 28.16 5.65 -6.65
C SER A 148 28.75 7.02 -7.01
N VAL A 149 30.06 7.23 -6.84
CA VAL A 149 30.73 8.52 -7.19
C VAL A 149 30.78 8.68 -8.71
N SER A 150 31.17 7.63 -9.43
CA SER A 150 31.16 7.63 -10.90
C SER A 150 29.73 7.80 -11.45
N ALA A 151 28.75 7.12 -10.84
CA ALA A 151 27.35 7.24 -11.21
C ALA A 151 26.84 8.69 -11.08
N ILE A 152 27.08 9.33 -9.95
CA ILE A 152 26.71 10.73 -9.74
C ILE A 152 27.35 11.64 -10.79
N ARG A 153 28.65 11.44 -11.09
CA ARG A 153 29.34 12.20 -12.13
C ARG A 153 28.71 12.02 -13.52
N ARG A 154 28.36 10.77 -13.90
CA ARG A 154 27.65 10.47 -15.15
C ARG A 154 26.31 11.19 -15.22
N ILE A 155 25.52 11.18 -14.15
CA ILE A 155 24.23 11.86 -14.06
C ILE A 155 24.40 13.37 -14.23
N MET A 156 25.36 13.98 -13.51
CA MET A 156 25.63 15.41 -13.61
C MET A 156 25.99 15.84 -15.02
N MET A 157 26.89 15.11 -15.71
CA MET A 157 27.26 15.39 -17.10
C MET A 157 26.03 15.30 -18.03
N ARG A 158 25.16 14.32 -17.83
CA ARG A 158 23.96 14.14 -18.64
C ARG A 158 22.96 15.27 -18.45
N ILE A 159 22.73 15.69 -17.21
CA ILE A 159 21.87 16.85 -16.90
C ILE A 159 22.45 18.11 -17.57
N ALA A 160 23.76 18.36 -17.47
CA ALA A 160 24.40 19.48 -18.10
C ALA A 160 24.21 19.50 -19.62
N THR A 161 24.30 18.34 -20.28
CA THR A 161 24.09 18.22 -21.72
C THR A 161 22.65 18.58 -22.13
N VAL A 162 21.65 18.09 -21.37
CA VAL A 162 20.22 18.35 -21.65
C VAL A 162 19.87 19.82 -21.41
N VAL A 163 20.45 20.46 -20.38
CA VAL A 163 20.21 21.88 -20.09
C VAL A 163 20.87 22.77 -21.15
N SER A 164 22.08 22.40 -21.66
CA SER A 164 22.79 23.15 -22.67
C SER A 164 22.22 23.04 -24.09
N SER A 165 21.29 22.10 -24.30
CA SER A 165 20.64 21.86 -25.61
C SER A 165 19.28 22.54 -25.78
N LYS A 166 18.85 23.30 -24.78
CA LYS A 166 17.65 24.16 -24.78
C LYS A 166 18.01 25.62 -24.94
#